data_6884730b3bccd712717be171cf12b909
#
_entry.id   6884730b3bccd712717be171cf12b909
#
_cell.length_a   1.000
_cell.length_b   1.000
_cell.length_c   1.000
_cell.angle_alpha   90.00
_cell.angle_beta   90.00
_cell.angle_gamma   90.00
#
_symmetry.space_group_name_H-M   'P 1'
#
loop_
_entity.id
_entity.type
_entity.pdbx_description
1 polymer ?
#
loop_
_entity_poly.entity_id
_entity_poly.type
_entity_poly.pdbx_seq_one_letter_code
_entity_poly.pdbx_strand_id
1 'polypeptide(L)'
;MHYRRSALVTGSTSGIGLGIATALAESGMNVMLNGFGDPQQIEQLRKQLEESCGVQVRYSDADMTRPEQIRAMIDATEAAFGQIDVLVNNAGIQHVQPIEEFPSDKWDAIIAINLSSAFHCIKHCLAGMKARGWGRIINVASAHGLVASPYKSAYVAAKHGLVGLTKTVALEAAEFGVTVNAICPGYVLTPLVEQQIPATAKARGITEAEVKRDVLLQAQPTKKFVEVEQLGALCLFLCSDAAASMTGGALPVDGGWTAQ
;
A
#
# COMPACT_ATOMS: atom_id res chain seq x y z
N MET A 1 -10.61 29.95 3.25
CA MET A 1 -10.68 28.58 2.74
C MET A 1 -10.21 27.65 3.86
N HIS A 2 -11.00 26.67 4.25
CA HIS A 2 -10.51 25.66 5.19
C HIS A 2 -9.46 24.80 4.47
N TYR A 3 -8.27 24.70 5.05
CA TYR A 3 -7.21 23.83 4.55
C TYR A 3 -7.71 22.36 4.59
N ARG A 4 -7.66 21.69 3.44
CA ARG A 4 -7.93 20.25 3.35
C ARG A 4 -6.60 19.51 3.28
N ARG A 5 -6.47 18.45 4.06
CA ARG A 5 -5.31 17.55 3.97
C ARG A 5 -5.27 16.88 2.60
N SER A 6 -4.09 16.50 2.18
CA SER A 6 -3.85 15.81 0.92
C SER A 6 -3.12 14.51 1.13
N ALA A 7 -3.44 13.52 0.32
CA ALA A 7 -2.84 12.19 0.33
C ALA A 7 -2.27 11.83 -1.04
N LEU A 8 -1.13 11.17 -1.04
CA LEU A 8 -0.56 10.46 -2.19
C LEU A 8 -0.61 8.96 -1.90
N VAL A 9 -1.27 8.18 -2.76
CA VAL A 9 -1.39 6.72 -2.62
C VAL A 9 -0.81 6.04 -3.84
N THR A 10 0.31 5.33 -3.69
CA THR A 10 0.92 4.61 -4.80
C THR A 10 0.21 3.28 -5.09
N GLY A 11 0.13 2.88 -6.38
CA GLY A 11 -0.57 1.66 -6.78
C GLY A 11 -2.06 1.67 -6.42
N SER A 12 -2.75 2.81 -6.63
CA SER A 12 -4.11 3.05 -6.16
C SER A 12 -5.19 3.05 -7.26
N THR A 13 -4.87 2.52 -8.45
CA THR A 13 -5.87 2.33 -9.52
C THR A 13 -6.73 1.08 -9.33
N SER A 14 -6.40 0.22 -8.35
CA SER A 14 -7.15 -1.00 -8.03
C SER A 14 -6.83 -1.54 -6.63
N GLY A 15 -7.58 -2.55 -6.18
CA GLY A 15 -7.29 -3.36 -5.01
C GLY A 15 -7.12 -2.55 -3.71
N ILE A 16 -6.12 -2.91 -2.90
CA ILE A 16 -5.87 -2.30 -1.58
C ILE A 16 -5.64 -0.80 -1.70
N GLY A 17 -4.80 -0.38 -2.65
CA GLY A 17 -4.49 1.04 -2.84
C GLY A 17 -5.71 1.87 -3.18
N LEU A 18 -6.60 1.35 -4.01
CA LEU A 18 -7.87 2.02 -4.33
C LEU A 18 -8.79 2.11 -3.10
N GLY A 19 -8.94 1.02 -2.34
CA GLY A 19 -9.74 1.05 -1.12
C GLY A 19 -9.23 2.07 -0.10
N ILE A 20 -7.91 2.15 0.09
CA ILE A 20 -7.31 3.18 0.97
C ILE A 20 -7.53 4.59 0.40
N ALA A 21 -7.32 4.79 -0.91
CA ALA A 21 -7.53 6.09 -1.56
C ALA A 21 -8.98 6.56 -1.45
N THR A 22 -9.94 5.63 -1.61
CA THR A 22 -11.37 5.90 -1.43
C THR A 22 -11.67 6.33 0.00
N ALA A 23 -11.21 5.58 1.00
CA ALA A 23 -11.43 5.93 2.41
C ALA A 23 -10.85 7.32 2.75
N LEU A 24 -9.66 7.66 2.24
CA LEU A 24 -9.06 8.98 2.44
C LEU A 24 -9.87 10.09 1.75
N ALA A 25 -10.36 9.85 0.54
CA ALA A 25 -11.23 10.80 -0.18
C ALA A 25 -12.56 11.01 0.55
N GLU A 26 -13.22 9.96 1.00
CA GLU A 26 -14.46 9.99 1.79
C GLU A 26 -14.29 10.75 3.12
N SER A 27 -13.08 10.71 3.70
CA SER A 27 -12.75 11.51 4.89
C SER A 27 -12.54 13.01 4.60
N GLY A 28 -12.65 13.43 3.33
CA GLY A 28 -12.51 14.82 2.89
C GLY A 28 -11.09 15.23 2.48
N MET A 29 -10.15 14.30 2.31
CA MET A 29 -8.79 14.59 1.84
C MET A 29 -8.75 14.68 0.31
N ASN A 30 -7.93 15.59 -0.22
CA ASN A 30 -7.55 15.54 -1.63
C ASN A 30 -6.65 14.34 -1.89
N VAL A 31 -6.78 13.67 -3.04
CA VAL A 31 -6.04 12.43 -3.30
C VAL A 31 -5.33 12.46 -4.65
N MET A 32 -4.04 12.16 -4.63
CA MET A 32 -3.28 11.79 -5.83
C MET A 32 -3.29 10.26 -5.96
N LEU A 33 -3.90 9.79 -7.03
CA LEU A 33 -3.86 8.38 -7.44
C LEU A 33 -2.60 8.12 -8.25
N ASN A 34 -2.07 6.90 -8.15
CA ASN A 34 -0.96 6.43 -8.99
C ASN A 34 -1.16 4.96 -9.35
N GLY A 35 -0.72 4.57 -10.51
CA GLY A 35 -0.73 3.18 -10.98
C GLY A 35 -0.90 3.09 -12.48
N PHE A 36 -1.01 1.88 -12.99
CA PHE A 36 -1.23 1.59 -14.40
C PHE A 36 -2.62 1.00 -14.62
N GLY A 37 -3.09 1.04 -15.87
CA GLY A 37 -4.36 0.47 -16.29
C GLY A 37 -4.86 1.11 -17.57
N ASP A 38 -6.11 0.84 -17.92
CA ASP A 38 -6.78 1.49 -19.03
C ASP A 38 -7.02 2.97 -18.72
N PRO A 39 -6.53 3.91 -19.56
CA PRO A 39 -6.63 5.36 -19.27
C PRO A 39 -8.07 5.85 -19.11
N GLN A 40 -9.02 5.27 -19.85
CA GLN A 40 -10.42 5.68 -19.78
C GLN A 40 -11.07 5.22 -18.47
N GLN A 41 -10.76 4.01 -18.02
CA GLN A 41 -11.24 3.46 -16.75
C GLN A 41 -10.65 4.23 -15.57
N ILE A 42 -9.35 4.57 -15.63
CA ILE A 42 -8.69 5.37 -14.58
C ILE A 42 -9.30 6.78 -14.49
N GLU A 43 -9.54 7.44 -15.62
CA GLU A 43 -10.14 8.76 -15.61
C GLU A 43 -11.60 8.73 -15.13
N GLN A 44 -12.35 7.69 -15.47
CA GLN A 44 -13.71 7.48 -14.95
C GLN A 44 -13.68 7.28 -13.43
N LEU A 45 -12.78 6.45 -12.92
CA LEU A 45 -12.58 6.22 -11.49
C LEU A 45 -12.22 7.52 -10.77
N ARG A 46 -11.26 8.28 -11.31
CA ARG A 46 -10.82 9.55 -10.75
C ARG A 46 -11.99 10.54 -10.63
N LYS A 47 -12.77 10.70 -11.69
CA LYS A 47 -13.95 11.57 -11.69
C LYS A 47 -15.01 11.12 -10.70
N GLN A 48 -15.29 9.82 -10.67
CA GLN A 48 -16.27 9.26 -9.74
C GLN A 48 -15.89 9.56 -8.29
N LEU A 49 -14.62 9.38 -7.91
CA LEU A 49 -14.13 9.72 -6.56
C LEU A 49 -14.22 11.23 -6.28
N GLU A 50 -13.82 12.06 -7.24
CA GLU A 50 -13.86 13.52 -7.11
C GLU A 50 -15.29 14.02 -6.88
N GLU A 51 -16.26 13.51 -7.65
CA GLU A 51 -17.68 13.89 -7.58
C GLU A 51 -18.36 13.34 -6.32
N SER A 52 -18.16 12.06 -6.01
CA SER A 52 -18.83 11.42 -4.87
C SER A 52 -18.34 11.94 -3.51
N CYS A 53 -17.06 12.28 -3.40
CA CYS A 53 -16.46 12.73 -2.14
C CYS A 53 -16.36 14.27 -2.02
N GLY A 54 -16.57 15.02 -3.10
CA GLY A 54 -16.45 16.48 -3.10
C GLY A 54 -15.05 16.99 -2.78
N VAL A 55 -14.02 16.24 -3.15
CA VAL A 55 -12.60 16.56 -2.97
C VAL A 55 -11.90 16.68 -4.31
N GLN A 56 -10.67 17.16 -4.35
CA GLN A 56 -9.88 17.10 -5.58
C GLN A 56 -9.19 15.75 -5.68
N VAL A 57 -9.33 15.10 -6.84
CA VAL A 57 -8.62 13.87 -7.16
C VAL A 57 -7.79 14.07 -8.41
N ARG A 58 -6.51 13.71 -8.34
CA ARG A 58 -5.56 13.78 -9.45
C ARG A 58 -4.97 12.39 -9.69
N TYR A 59 -4.34 12.22 -10.81
CA TYR A 59 -3.73 10.95 -11.20
C TYR A 59 -2.33 11.17 -11.80
N SER A 60 -1.43 10.25 -11.51
CA SER A 60 -0.09 10.16 -12.09
C SER A 60 0.19 8.73 -12.54
N ASP A 61 0.70 8.58 -13.75
CA ASP A 61 1.15 7.31 -14.33
C ASP A 61 2.61 6.99 -14.04
N ALA A 62 3.21 7.63 -13.03
CA ALA A 62 4.61 7.43 -12.66
C ALA A 62 4.94 5.96 -12.46
N ASP A 63 5.98 5.50 -13.16
CA ASP A 63 6.56 4.17 -12.99
C ASP A 63 7.37 4.13 -11.70
N MET A 64 6.93 3.29 -10.76
CA MET A 64 7.55 3.16 -9.44
C MET A 64 8.93 2.48 -9.48
N THR A 65 9.41 2.04 -10.64
CA THR A 65 10.80 1.62 -10.86
C THR A 65 11.73 2.81 -11.20
N ARG A 66 11.18 4.00 -11.44
CA ARG A 66 11.87 5.18 -11.96
C ARG A 66 11.91 6.30 -10.92
N PRO A 67 13.05 6.50 -10.22
CA PRO A 67 13.16 7.55 -9.18
C PRO A 67 12.82 8.96 -9.66
N GLU A 68 13.16 9.29 -10.91
CA GLU A 68 12.85 10.58 -11.51
C GLU A 68 11.34 10.79 -11.74
N GLN A 69 10.60 9.74 -12.09
CA GLN A 69 9.16 9.82 -12.24
C GLN A 69 8.45 9.89 -10.88
N ILE A 70 8.96 9.17 -9.87
CA ILE A 70 8.49 9.29 -8.49
C ILE A 70 8.63 10.74 -8.00
N ARG A 71 9.77 11.37 -8.25
CA ARG A 71 9.97 12.77 -7.89
C ARG A 71 8.97 13.68 -8.61
N ALA A 72 8.83 13.53 -9.92
CA ALA A 72 7.90 14.32 -10.72
C ALA A 72 6.44 14.19 -10.23
N MET A 73 6.03 12.98 -9.82
CA MET A 73 4.71 12.73 -9.21
C MET A 73 4.54 13.50 -7.89
N ILE A 74 5.56 13.53 -7.04
CA ILE A 74 5.53 14.26 -5.77
C ILE A 74 5.44 15.77 -6.04
N ASP A 75 6.28 16.29 -6.91
CA ASP A 75 6.27 17.71 -7.30
C ASP A 75 4.90 18.10 -7.89
N ALA A 76 4.30 17.25 -8.73
CA ALA A 76 2.96 17.45 -9.29
C ALA A 76 1.86 17.41 -8.21
N THR A 77 2.00 16.54 -7.21
CA THR A 77 1.05 16.45 -6.09
C THR A 77 1.10 17.71 -5.24
N GLU A 78 2.31 18.19 -4.93
CA GLU A 78 2.50 19.45 -4.18
C GLU A 78 2.01 20.65 -4.97
N ALA A 79 2.24 20.70 -6.28
CA ALA A 79 1.71 21.76 -7.15
C ALA A 79 0.16 21.77 -7.20
N ALA A 80 -0.47 20.60 -7.17
CA ALA A 80 -1.93 20.47 -7.22
C ALA A 80 -2.60 20.80 -5.88
N PHE A 81 -2.02 20.40 -4.75
CA PHE A 81 -2.66 20.44 -3.43
C PHE A 81 -1.93 21.35 -2.43
N GLY A 82 -0.78 21.88 -2.79
CA GLY A 82 0.04 22.75 -1.93
C GLY A 82 1.04 21.96 -1.07
N GLN A 83 0.74 20.73 -0.68
CA GLN A 83 1.60 19.87 0.14
C GLN A 83 1.12 18.42 0.12
N ILE A 84 1.91 17.51 0.70
CA ILE A 84 1.52 16.13 0.97
C ILE A 84 1.49 15.93 2.48
N ASP A 85 0.31 15.63 3.02
CA ASP A 85 0.11 15.36 4.45
C ASP A 85 0.19 13.88 4.76
N VAL A 86 -0.37 13.05 3.89
CA VAL A 86 -0.42 11.60 4.03
C VAL A 86 0.26 10.96 2.82
N LEU A 87 1.25 10.12 3.08
CA LEU A 87 1.89 9.29 2.07
C LEU A 87 1.56 7.82 2.33
N VAL A 88 0.95 7.14 1.36
CA VAL A 88 0.67 5.70 1.41
C VAL A 88 1.50 4.99 0.35
N ASN A 89 2.54 4.29 0.76
CA ASN A 89 3.37 3.44 -0.09
C ASN A 89 2.71 2.07 -0.19
N ASN A 90 1.88 1.88 -1.22
CA ASN A 90 1.14 0.65 -1.45
C ASN A 90 1.56 -0.10 -2.70
N ALA A 91 2.15 0.56 -3.70
CA ALA A 91 2.58 -0.10 -4.93
C ALA A 91 3.40 -1.36 -4.65
N GLY A 92 3.08 -2.45 -5.35
CA GLY A 92 3.76 -3.72 -5.15
C GLY A 92 3.42 -4.75 -6.21
N ILE A 93 4.39 -5.59 -6.50
CA ILE A 93 4.27 -6.75 -7.39
C ILE A 93 4.82 -8.00 -6.70
N GLN A 94 4.45 -9.16 -7.21
CA GLN A 94 4.91 -10.46 -6.71
C GLN A 94 5.24 -11.39 -7.86
N HIS A 95 6.25 -12.24 -7.64
CA HIS A 95 6.57 -13.41 -8.45
C HIS A 95 6.83 -14.60 -7.52
N VAL A 96 6.44 -15.80 -7.93
CA VAL A 96 6.53 -17.03 -7.12
C VAL A 96 7.34 -18.05 -7.90
N GLN A 97 8.54 -18.38 -7.39
CA GLN A 97 9.45 -19.35 -8.01
C GLN A 97 10.48 -19.85 -6.99
N PRO A 98 11.00 -21.10 -7.10
CA PRO A 98 12.16 -21.56 -6.33
C PRO A 98 13.33 -20.58 -6.49
N ILE A 99 14.14 -20.43 -5.43
CA ILE A 99 15.20 -19.40 -5.43
C ILE A 99 16.28 -19.66 -6.48
N GLU A 100 16.59 -20.94 -6.73
CA GLU A 100 17.56 -21.35 -7.75
C GLU A 100 17.12 -21.08 -9.20
N GLU A 101 15.84 -20.92 -9.40
CA GLU A 101 15.23 -20.63 -10.71
C GLU A 101 14.65 -19.21 -10.79
N PHE A 102 14.81 -18.39 -9.72
CA PHE A 102 14.17 -17.09 -9.64
C PHE A 102 14.84 -16.11 -10.62
N PRO A 103 14.08 -15.53 -11.60
CA PRO A 103 14.67 -14.62 -12.59
C PRO A 103 15.20 -13.34 -11.94
N SER A 104 16.43 -12.94 -12.28
CA SER A 104 17.07 -11.75 -11.70
C SER A 104 16.30 -10.46 -12.02
N ASP A 105 15.76 -10.33 -13.23
CA ASP A 105 14.92 -9.19 -13.62
C ASP A 105 13.65 -9.06 -12.78
N LYS A 106 13.05 -10.20 -12.37
CA LYS A 106 11.89 -10.20 -11.46
C LYS A 106 12.29 -9.83 -10.03
N TRP A 107 13.45 -10.30 -9.58
CA TRP A 107 14.03 -9.88 -8.30
C TRP A 107 14.22 -8.38 -8.26
N ASP A 108 14.94 -7.83 -9.25
CA ASP A 108 15.23 -6.39 -9.33
C ASP A 108 13.96 -5.54 -9.39
N ALA A 109 12.98 -5.93 -10.21
CA ALA A 109 11.70 -5.25 -10.31
C ALA A 109 10.93 -5.26 -8.98
N ILE A 110 10.90 -6.39 -8.26
CA ILE A 110 10.23 -6.50 -6.97
C ILE A 110 10.92 -5.62 -5.92
N ILE A 111 12.23 -5.62 -5.84
CA ILE A 111 12.96 -4.74 -4.91
C ILE A 111 12.72 -3.27 -5.27
N ALA A 112 12.79 -2.91 -6.55
CA ALA A 112 12.56 -1.55 -7.00
C ALA A 112 11.16 -1.05 -6.61
N ILE A 113 10.10 -1.83 -6.89
CA ILE A 113 8.72 -1.39 -6.67
C ILE A 113 8.30 -1.53 -5.20
N ASN A 114 8.61 -2.67 -4.54
CA ASN A 114 8.06 -2.94 -3.22
C ASN A 114 8.87 -2.31 -2.07
N LEU A 115 10.11 -1.87 -2.32
CA LEU A 115 10.99 -1.31 -1.30
C LEU A 115 11.60 0.03 -1.71
N SER A 116 12.34 0.07 -2.82
CA SER A 116 13.08 1.28 -3.22
C SER A 116 12.15 2.44 -3.55
N SER A 117 10.98 2.18 -4.14
CA SER A 117 9.99 3.22 -4.43
C SER A 117 9.51 3.92 -3.17
N ALA A 118 9.24 3.16 -2.09
CA ALA A 118 8.84 3.72 -0.79
C ALA A 118 9.95 4.62 -0.21
N PHE A 119 11.22 4.19 -0.31
CA PHE A 119 12.34 5.04 0.08
C PHE A 119 12.35 6.35 -0.72
N HIS A 120 12.19 6.31 -2.04
CA HIS A 120 12.18 7.51 -2.87
C HIS A 120 11.00 8.44 -2.55
N CYS A 121 9.79 7.91 -2.35
CA CYS A 121 8.64 8.68 -1.92
C CYS A 121 8.89 9.36 -0.57
N ILE A 122 9.34 8.61 0.43
CA ILE A 122 9.63 9.12 1.76
C ILE A 122 10.71 10.21 1.71
N LYS A 123 11.80 9.96 0.98
CA LYS A 123 12.91 10.92 0.82
C LYS A 123 12.44 12.30 0.35
N HIS A 124 11.49 12.35 -0.56
CA HIS A 124 11.01 13.60 -1.13
C HIS A 124 9.88 14.26 -0.31
N CYS A 125 9.08 13.50 0.44
CA CYS A 125 7.97 14.04 1.25
C CYS A 125 8.40 14.45 2.67
N LEU A 126 9.36 13.74 3.29
CA LEU A 126 9.63 13.82 4.72
C LEU A 126 10.08 15.22 5.18
N ALA A 127 10.92 15.89 4.40
CA ALA A 127 11.43 17.22 4.79
C ALA A 127 10.29 18.24 4.90
N GLY A 128 9.34 18.23 3.96
CA GLY A 128 8.15 19.09 4.01
C GLY A 128 7.25 18.76 5.20
N MET A 129 7.03 17.47 5.49
CA MET A 129 6.25 17.05 6.66
C MET A 129 6.90 17.51 7.97
N LYS A 130 8.21 17.31 8.12
CA LYS A 130 8.96 17.78 9.32
C LYS A 130 8.88 19.29 9.51
N ALA A 131 9.04 20.06 8.43
CA ALA A 131 8.97 21.52 8.49
C ALA A 131 7.59 22.04 8.96
N ARG A 132 6.51 21.29 8.64
CA ARG A 132 5.15 21.64 9.06
C ARG A 132 4.77 21.12 10.44
N GLY A 133 5.58 20.25 11.04
CA GLY A 133 5.28 19.62 12.32
C GLY A 133 4.14 18.60 12.26
N TRP A 134 3.80 18.11 11.07
CA TRP A 134 2.73 17.11 10.87
C TRP A 134 2.95 16.30 9.59
N GLY A 135 2.76 15.00 9.69
CA GLY A 135 2.77 14.08 8.56
C GLY A 135 2.38 12.67 8.98
N ARG A 136 1.85 11.89 8.03
CA ARG A 136 1.52 10.47 8.22
C ARG A 136 2.06 9.67 7.05
N ILE A 137 2.96 8.74 7.33
CA ILE A 137 3.52 7.83 6.34
C ILE A 137 3.06 6.43 6.68
N ILE A 138 2.38 5.79 5.73
CA ILE A 138 1.82 4.45 5.88
C ILE A 138 2.40 3.57 4.79
N ASN A 139 3.14 2.55 5.18
CA ASN A 139 3.71 1.57 4.28
C ASN A 139 2.83 0.31 4.27
N VAL A 140 2.25 -0.03 3.13
CA VAL A 140 1.52 -1.30 2.98
C VAL A 140 2.52 -2.42 2.76
N ALA A 141 2.91 -3.04 3.88
CA ALA A 141 3.81 -4.19 3.88
C ALA A 141 3.04 -5.49 3.52
N SER A 142 3.04 -6.46 4.40
CA SER A 142 2.35 -7.76 4.28
C SER A 142 2.59 -8.54 5.58
N ALA A 143 1.80 -9.58 5.85
CA ALA A 143 2.19 -10.65 6.77
C ALA A 143 3.59 -11.21 6.42
N HIS A 144 3.94 -11.23 5.13
CA HIS A 144 5.29 -11.58 4.65
C HIS A 144 6.39 -10.53 4.95
N GLY A 145 6.08 -9.47 5.63
CA GLY A 145 7.06 -8.58 6.26
C GLY A 145 7.39 -8.97 7.69
N LEU A 146 6.66 -9.95 8.26
CA LEU A 146 6.79 -10.46 9.63
C LEU A 146 7.19 -11.94 9.67
N VAL A 147 6.70 -12.73 8.70
CA VAL A 147 7.01 -14.15 8.52
C VAL A 147 7.36 -14.45 7.07
N ALA A 148 7.95 -15.61 6.81
CA ALA A 148 8.32 -16.02 5.45
C ALA A 148 7.36 -17.08 4.88
N SER A 149 7.42 -17.24 3.56
CA SER A 149 6.85 -18.38 2.83
C SER A 149 7.82 -18.83 1.74
N PRO A 150 7.86 -20.11 1.40
CA PRO A 150 8.71 -20.59 0.32
C PRO A 150 8.33 -19.95 -1.03
N TYR A 151 9.25 -19.91 -1.95
CA TYR A 151 9.09 -19.47 -3.34
C TYR A 151 8.78 -17.97 -3.53
N LYS A 152 8.92 -17.14 -2.49
CA LYS A 152 8.63 -15.70 -2.50
C LYS A 152 9.84 -14.87 -2.04
N SER A 153 11.05 -15.30 -2.37
CA SER A 153 12.30 -14.74 -1.83
C SER A 153 12.37 -13.21 -1.96
N ALA A 154 12.19 -12.66 -3.16
CA ALA A 154 12.26 -11.22 -3.40
C ALA A 154 11.15 -10.45 -2.68
N TYR A 155 9.92 -10.97 -2.70
CA TYR A 155 8.77 -10.34 -2.04
C TYR A 155 8.95 -10.28 -0.52
N VAL A 156 9.33 -11.41 0.09
CA VAL A 156 9.60 -11.51 1.54
C VAL A 156 10.74 -10.58 1.93
N ALA A 157 11.84 -10.57 1.18
CA ALA A 157 12.97 -9.67 1.43
C ALA A 157 12.54 -8.19 1.37
N ALA A 158 11.80 -7.80 0.32
CA ALA A 158 11.33 -6.43 0.14
C ALA A 158 10.37 -6.01 1.28
N LYS A 159 9.43 -6.89 1.68
CA LYS A 159 8.45 -6.55 2.72
C LYS A 159 9.05 -6.52 4.12
N HIS A 160 10.05 -7.37 4.44
CA HIS A 160 10.85 -7.23 5.66
C HIS A 160 11.68 -5.94 5.64
N GLY A 161 12.31 -5.62 4.50
CA GLY A 161 13.03 -4.36 4.30
C GLY A 161 12.14 -3.14 4.50
N LEU A 162 10.89 -3.18 4.03
CA LEU A 162 9.92 -2.10 4.20
C LEU A 162 9.52 -1.89 5.67
N VAL A 163 9.39 -2.97 6.45
CA VAL A 163 9.18 -2.88 7.91
C VAL A 163 10.42 -2.29 8.59
N GLY A 164 11.62 -2.67 8.18
CA GLY A 164 12.87 -2.07 8.65
C GLY A 164 12.95 -0.57 8.35
N LEU A 165 12.65 -0.18 7.10
CA LEU A 165 12.59 1.22 6.68
C LEU A 165 11.56 2.03 7.50
N THR A 166 10.37 1.44 7.74
CA THR A 166 9.33 2.03 8.59
C THR A 166 9.86 2.41 9.97
N LYS A 167 10.55 1.47 10.64
CA LYS A 167 11.11 1.69 11.99
C LYS A 167 12.17 2.78 11.99
N THR A 168 13.09 2.75 11.04
CA THR A 168 14.17 3.74 10.94
C THR A 168 13.62 5.14 10.73
N VAL A 169 12.74 5.32 9.74
CA VAL A 169 12.17 6.65 9.43
C VAL A 169 11.27 7.15 10.56
N ALA A 170 10.58 6.25 11.28
CA ALA A 170 9.79 6.60 12.46
C ALA A 170 10.64 7.26 13.54
N LEU A 171 11.83 6.70 13.82
CA LEU A 171 12.76 7.28 14.80
C LEU A 171 13.32 8.64 14.33
N GLU A 172 13.65 8.77 13.06
CA GLU A 172 14.17 10.02 12.48
C GLU A 172 13.10 11.14 12.42
N ALA A 173 11.83 10.78 12.48
CA ALA A 173 10.69 11.70 12.32
C ALA A 173 9.96 12.01 13.64
N ALA A 174 10.23 11.28 14.70
CA ALA A 174 9.45 11.28 15.95
C ALA A 174 9.30 12.68 16.59
N GLU A 175 10.37 13.46 16.65
CA GLU A 175 10.37 14.79 17.28
C GLU A 175 9.67 15.87 16.43
N PHE A 176 9.28 15.52 15.17
CA PHE A 176 8.71 16.46 14.22
C PHE A 176 7.21 16.27 14.00
N GLY A 177 6.51 15.55 14.88
CA GLY A 177 5.07 15.32 14.74
C GLY A 177 4.67 14.43 13.54
N VAL A 178 5.64 13.73 12.93
CA VAL A 178 5.41 12.82 11.81
C VAL A 178 5.44 11.39 12.31
N THR A 179 4.40 10.60 11.98
CA THR A 179 4.36 9.18 12.31
C THR A 179 4.55 8.33 11.06
N VAL A 180 5.23 7.19 11.23
CA VAL A 180 5.52 6.24 10.15
C VAL A 180 5.16 4.84 10.63
N ASN A 181 4.18 4.19 9.98
CA ASN A 181 3.72 2.87 10.36
C ASN A 181 3.59 1.95 9.15
N ALA A 182 3.70 0.65 9.37
CA ALA A 182 3.44 -0.38 8.38
C ALA A 182 2.13 -1.10 8.69
N ILE A 183 1.24 -1.21 7.70
CA ILE A 183 0.10 -2.13 7.72
C ILE A 183 0.58 -3.43 7.09
N CYS A 184 0.33 -4.56 7.76
CA CYS A 184 0.79 -5.89 7.35
C CYS A 184 -0.42 -6.80 7.06
N PRO A 185 -1.06 -6.68 5.86
CA PRO A 185 -2.20 -7.50 5.52
C PRO A 185 -1.82 -8.97 5.32
N GLY A 186 -2.74 -9.87 5.67
CA GLY A 186 -2.75 -11.24 5.17
C GLY A 186 -3.28 -11.30 3.73
N TYR A 187 -4.04 -12.34 3.40
CA TYR A 187 -4.71 -12.44 2.10
C TYR A 187 -5.93 -11.51 2.05
N VAL A 188 -5.91 -10.60 1.10
CA VAL A 188 -6.99 -9.64 0.81
C VAL A 188 -7.72 -10.10 -0.43
N LEU A 189 -9.05 -10.10 -0.39
CA LEU A 189 -9.87 -10.42 -1.54
C LEU A 189 -9.84 -9.23 -2.52
N THR A 190 -8.98 -9.34 -3.51
CA THR A 190 -8.86 -8.37 -4.59
C THR A 190 -9.33 -9.00 -5.90
N PRO A 191 -9.71 -8.22 -6.93
CA PRO A 191 -10.09 -8.78 -8.23
C PRO A 191 -9.04 -9.73 -8.81
N LEU A 192 -7.76 -9.46 -8.58
CA LEU A 192 -6.66 -10.33 -9.00
C LEU A 192 -6.69 -11.70 -8.30
N VAL A 193 -7.01 -11.73 -7.02
CA VAL A 193 -7.12 -12.98 -6.25
C VAL A 193 -8.37 -13.74 -6.64
N GLU A 194 -9.51 -13.06 -6.81
CA GLU A 194 -10.77 -13.67 -7.23
C GLU A 194 -10.64 -14.37 -8.58
N GLN A 195 -10.00 -13.75 -9.56
CA GLN A 195 -9.80 -14.33 -10.89
C GLN A 195 -8.95 -15.62 -10.89
N GLN A 196 -8.11 -15.82 -9.88
CA GLN A 196 -7.26 -17.01 -9.75
C GLN A 196 -7.99 -18.23 -9.18
N ILE A 197 -9.11 -18.03 -8.49
CA ILE A 197 -9.81 -19.08 -7.75
C ILE A 197 -10.33 -20.19 -8.67
N PRO A 198 -11.09 -19.89 -9.77
CA PRO A 198 -11.63 -20.93 -10.66
C PRO A 198 -10.53 -21.75 -11.34
N ALA A 199 -9.47 -21.10 -11.81
CA ALA A 199 -8.35 -21.79 -12.46
C ALA A 199 -7.62 -22.74 -11.49
N THR A 200 -7.43 -22.31 -10.25
CA THR A 200 -6.80 -23.12 -9.18
C THR A 200 -7.68 -24.30 -8.81
N ALA A 201 -8.99 -24.11 -8.69
CA ALA A 201 -9.96 -25.17 -8.42
C ALA A 201 -9.90 -26.28 -9.50
N LYS A 202 -9.93 -25.87 -10.77
CA LYS A 202 -9.82 -26.78 -11.90
C LYS A 202 -8.49 -27.54 -11.92
N ALA A 203 -7.36 -26.83 -11.71
CA ALA A 203 -6.02 -27.44 -11.74
C ALA A 203 -5.80 -28.47 -10.63
N ARG A 204 -6.44 -28.27 -9.46
CA ARG A 204 -6.30 -29.15 -8.29
C ARG A 204 -7.40 -30.19 -8.14
N GLY A 205 -8.47 -30.12 -8.95
CA GLY A 205 -9.62 -31.01 -8.86
C GLY A 205 -10.42 -30.84 -7.56
N ILE A 206 -10.47 -29.64 -7.01
CA ILE A 206 -11.18 -29.28 -5.78
C ILE A 206 -12.18 -28.15 -6.04
N THR A 207 -13.09 -27.91 -5.10
CA THR A 207 -14.07 -26.83 -5.20
C THR A 207 -13.43 -25.45 -4.98
N GLU A 208 -14.06 -24.39 -5.46
CA GLU A 208 -13.61 -23.01 -5.17
C GLU A 208 -13.62 -22.68 -3.67
N ALA A 209 -14.56 -23.26 -2.92
CA ALA A 209 -14.61 -23.13 -1.47
C ALA A 209 -13.37 -23.74 -0.79
N GLU A 210 -12.94 -24.91 -1.25
CA GLU A 210 -11.71 -25.55 -0.77
C GLU A 210 -10.46 -24.75 -1.19
N VAL A 211 -10.45 -24.17 -2.42
CA VAL A 211 -9.34 -23.26 -2.81
C VAL A 211 -9.23 -22.09 -1.85
N LYS A 212 -10.35 -21.42 -1.57
CA LYS A 212 -10.36 -20.28 -0.63
C LYS A 212 -9.86 -20.71 0.75
N ARG A 213 -10.44 -21.74 1.34
CA ARG A 213 -10.20 -22.15 2.71
C ARG A 213 -8.83 -22.83 2.93
N ASP A 214 -8.49 -23.80 2.07
CA ASP A 214 -7.42 -24.76 2.33
C ASP A 214 -6.15 -24.45 1.52
N VAL A 215 -6.25 -23.57 0.50
CA VAL A 215 -5.10 -23.13 -0.28
C VAL A 215 -4.75 -21.67 0.05
N LEU A 216 -5.66 -20.74 -0.22
CA LEU A 216 -5.37 -19.30 -0.03
C LEU A 216 -5.34 -18.93 1.45
N LEU A 217 -6.36 -19.34 2.21
CA LEU A 217 -6.50 -18.98 3.63
C LEU A 217 -5.89 -20.03 4.57
N GLN A 218 -5.03 -20.93 4.06
CA GLN A 218 -4.42 -21.98 4.89
C GLN A 218 -3.68 -21.39 6.10
N ALA A 219 -2.93 -20.33 5.90
CA ALA A 219 -2.14 -19.68 6.93
C ALA A 219 -2.96 -18.72 7.84
N GLN A 220 -4.19 -18.33 7.45
CA GLN A 220 -5.06 -17.46 8.26
C GLN A 220 -6.00 -18.27 9.14
N PRO A 221 -5.82 -18.28 10.48
CA PRO A 221 -6.69 -19.02 11.40
C PRO A 221 -8.18 -18.69 11.30
N THR A 222 -8.52 -17.43 11.03
CA THR A 222 -9.91 -17.00 10.88
C THR A 222 -10.60 -17.56 9.64
N LYS A 223 -9.85 -18.08 8.66
CA LYS A 223 -10.34 -18.56 7.36
C LYS A 223 -11.21 -17.55 6.61
N LYS A 224 -10.96 -16.26 6.85
CA LYS A 224 -11.62 -15.14 6.16
C LYS A 224 -10.58 -14.27 5.50
N PHE A 225 -10.89 -13.76 4.30
CA PHE A 225 -10.09 -12.71 3.68
C PHE A 225 -10.17 -11.44 4.50
N VAL A 226 -9.10 -10.65 4.42
CA VAL A 226 -9.13 -9.27 4.85
C VAL A 226 -9.85 -8.45 3.77
N GLU A 227 -10.77 -7.60 4.18
CA GLU A 227 -11.48 -6.70 3.29
C GLU A 227 -10.69 -5.39 3.11
N VAL A 228 -10.78 -4.78 1.92
CA VAL A 228 -10.06 -3.53 1.63
C VAL A 228 -10.52 -2.38 2.53
N GLU A 229 -11.78 -2.39 2.94
CA GLU A 229 -12.41 -1.42 3.85
C GLU A 229 -11.76 -1.47 5.24
N GLN A 230 -11.35 -2.64 5.71
CA GLN A 230 -10.64 -2.78 7.00
C GLN A 230 -9.28 -2.10 6.95
N LEU A 231 -8.59 -2.20 5.81
CA LEU A 231 -7.30 -1.53 5.60
C LEU A 231 -7.46 -0.03 5.45
N GLY A 232 -8.51 0.43 4.77
CA GLY A 232 -8.89 1.84 4.68
C GLY A 232 -9.19 2.44 6.05
N ALA A 233 -9.99 1.75 6.86
CA ALA A 233 -10.34 2.18 8.22
C ALA A 233 -9.11 2.26 9.14
N LEU A 234 -8.20 1.27 9.08
CA LEU A 234 -6.95 1.32 9.83
C LEU A 234 -6.05 2.46 9.35
N CYS A 235 -5.98 2.70 8.04
CA CYS A 235 -5.25 3.83 7.48
C CYS A 235 -5.78 5.16 8.01
N LEU A 236 -7.10 5.36 8.02
CA LEU A 236 -7.75 6.55 8.59
C LEU A 236 -7.46 6.71 10.08
N PHE A 237 -7.55 5.62 10.85
CA PHE A 237 -7.19 5.63 12.26
C PHE A 237 -5.75 6.10 12.47
N LEU A 238 -4.79 5.57 11.70
CA LEU A 238 -3.39 5.98 11.77
C LEU A 238 -3.15 7.43 11.35
N CYS A 239 -4.05 8.02 10.57
CA CYS A 239 -4.03 9.44 10.20
C CYS A 239 -4.65 10.35 11.28
N SER A 240 -5.36 9.80 12.25
CA SER A 240 -6.06 10.57 13.30
C SER A 240 -5.12 10.97 14.44
N ASP A 241 -5.58 11.91 15.26
CA ASP A 241 -4.88 12.34 16.47
C ASP A 241 -4.86 11.24 17.55
N ALA A 242 -5.83 10.31 17.52
CA ALA A 242 -5.85 9.15 18.42
C ALA A 242 -4.64 8.22 18.22
N ALA A 243 -4.02 8.24 17.03
CA ALA A 243 -2.83 7.48 16.71
C ALA A 243 -1.53 8.30 16.77
N ALA A 244 -1.55 9.53 17.29
CA ALA A 244 -0.39 10.44 17.28
C ALA A 244 0.86 9.87 17.97
N SER A 245 0.71 8.96 18.93
CA SER A 245 1.81 8.25 19.60
C SER A 245 2.15 6.89 18.97
N MET A 246 1.49 6.51 17.86
CA MET A 246 1.76 5.27 17.15
C MET A 246 2.75 5.55 16.02
N THR A 247 4.01 5.19 16.20
CA THR A 247 5.05 5.30 15.18
C THR A 247 6.01 4.13 15.25
N GLY A 248 6.54 3.69 14.11
CA GLY A 248 7.43 2.52 13.99
C GLY A 248 6.71 1.17 14.12
N GLY A 249 5.38 1.17 14.21
CA GLY A 249 4.57 -0.04 14.34
C GLY A 249 4.50 -0.83 13.03
N ALA A 250 4.51 -2.17 13.16
CA ALA A 250 4.11 -3.09 12.10
C ALA A 250 2.81 -3.78 12.55
N LEU A 251 1.70 -3.39 11.93
CA LEU A 251 0.35 -3.69 12.38
C LEU A 251 -0.25 -4.83 11.54
N PRO A 252 -0.33 -6.06 12.06
CA PRO A 252 -0.93 -7.18 11.33
C PRO A 252 -2.43 -7.00 11.20
N VAL A 253 -2.94 -7.22 9.98
CA VAL A 253 -4.37 -7.36 9.65
C VAL A 253 -4.46 -8.65 8.82
N ASP A 254 -4.30 -9.80 9.46
CA ASP A 254 -3.92 -11.04 8.79
C ASP A 254 -4.72 -12.28 9.26
N GLY A 255 -5.81 -12.05 9.99
CA GLY A 255 -6.65 -13.12 10.52
C GLY A 255 -5.93 -14.07 11.47
N GLY A 256 -4.89 -13.60 12.17
CA GLY A 256 -4.11 -14.35 13.14
C GLY A 256 -2.93 -15.15 12.55
N TRP A 257 -2.60 -14.92 11.27
CA TRP A 257 -1.50 -15.64 10.61
C TRP A 257 -0.18 -15.49 11.37
N THR A 258 0.18 -14.28 11.79
CA THR A 258 1.47 -14.00 12.43
C THR A 258 1.44 -14.10 13.96
N ALA A 259 0.34 -14.56 14.55
CA ALA A 259 0.20 -14.76 15.99
C ALA A 259 0.68 -16.13 16.49
N GLN A 260 1.20 -16.99 15.60
CA GLN A 260 1.62 -18.36 15.89
C GLN A 260 3.07 -18.61 15.49
#